data_79c8fbdab77270a423443771dc72cd35
#
_entry.id   79c8fbdab77270a423443771dc72cd35
#
_cell.length_a   1.000
_cell.length_b   1.000
_cell.length_c   1.000
_cell.angle_alpha   90.00
_cell.angle_beta   90.00
_cell.angle_gamma   90.00
#
_symmetry.space_group_name_H-M   'P 1'
#
loop_
_entity.id
_entity.type
_entity.pdbx_description
1 polymer ?
#
loop_
_entity_poly.entity_id
_entity_poly.type
_entity_poly.pdbx_seq_one_letter_code
_entity_poly.pdbx_strand_id
1 'polypeptide(L)'
;LVKAFLKSMRADLSKTEYQTHEEYNEYIYGSADVVGLMCLKVFVDGDDKKYNELKDAAMRLGSAFQKVNFLRDLKDDFELLNRSYFPNVDLTSLDTASKQLIIQEIEDDFDYAFNHGILKLPVEAKFGVYMAYRYYRRLLKKLSSVPSSEIIETRVRISDPMKINLLARSYVKYKLNMI
;
A
#
# COMPACT_ATOMS: atom_id res chain seq x y z
N LEU A 1 4.64 14.16 11.73
CA LEU A 1 4.36 12.78 11.29
C LEU A 1 3.71 11.97 12.42
N VAL A 2 4.38 11.79 13.59
CA VAL A 2 3.88 10.94 14.69
C VAL A 2 2.50 11.37 15.19
N LYS A 3 2.23 12.67 15.31
CA LYS A 3 0.90 13.17 15.73
C LYS A 3 -0.20 12.77 14.74
N ALA A 4 0.08 12.81 13.44
CA ALA A 4 -0.87 12.39 12.40
C ALA A 4 -1.11 10.88 12.48
N PHE A 5 -0.07 10.07 12.66
CA PHE A 5 -0.19 8.64 12.88
C PHE A 5 -1.08 8.31 14.09
N LEU A 6 -0.80 8.92 15.25
CA LEU A 6 -1.60 8.69 16.45
C LEU A 6 -3.05 9.16 16.30
N LYS A 7 -3.30 10.23 15.52
CA LYS A 7 -4.66 10.69 15.20
C LYS A 7 -5.42 9.62 14.40
N SER A 8 -4.80 9.04 13.37
CA SER A 8 -5.43 7.96 12.57
C SER A 8 -5.64 6.69 13.38
N MET A 9 -4.68 6.29 14.22
CA MET A 9 -4.86 5.14 15.12
C MET A 9 -5.97 5.36 16.16
N ARG A 10 -6.15 6.60 16.62
CA ARG A 10 -7.26 6.93 17.51
C ARG A 10 -8.61 6.88 16.79
N ALA A 11 -8.65 7.27 15.50
CA ALA A 11 -9.87 7.17 14.70
C ALA A 11 -10.36 5.72 14.57
N ASP A 12 -9.46 4.75 14.56
CA ASP A 12 -9.80 3.31 14.52
C ASP A 12 -10.64 2.83 15.73
N LEU A 13 -10.64 3.60 16.83
CA LEU A 13 -11.43 3.24 18.01
C LEU A 13 -12.92 3.58 17.86
N SER A 14 -13.28 4.45 16.93
CA SER A 14 -14.65 4.99 16.84
C SER A 14 -15.19 5.18 15.43
N LYS A 15 -14.30 5.35 14.43
CA LYS A 15 -14.72 5.61 13.04
C LYS A 15 -14.77 4.31 12.25
N THR A 16 -15.94 4.02 11.69
CA THR A 16 -16.19 2.80 10.90
C THR A 16 -16.39 3.07 9.42
N GLU A 17 -16.73 4.30 9.05
CA GLU A 17 -17.02 4.67 7.65
C GLU A 17 -16.26 5.93 7.25
N TYR A 18 -15.80 5.94 6.00
CA TYR A 18 -15.15 7.07 5.34
C TYR A 18 -16.02 7.46 4.15
N GLN A 19 -16.84 8.50 4.34
CA GLN A 19 -17.88 8.87 3.38
C GLN A 19 -17.37 9.77 2.26
N THR A 20 -16.26 10.49 2.48
CA THR A 20 -15.67 11.38 1.48
C THR A 20 -14.26 11.00 1.13
N HIS A 21 -13.81 11.41 -0.06
CA HIS A 21 -12.42 11.23 -0.48
C HIS A 21 -11.43 11.97 0.44
N GLU A 22 -11.82 13.10 1.02
CA GLU A 22 -11.01 13.84 1.98
C GLU A 22 -10.78 13.02 3.25
N GLU A 23 -11.82 12.43 3.81
CA GLU A 23 -11.72 11.57 4.99
C GLU A 23 -10.85 10.33 4.73
N TYR A 24 -11.05 9.69 3.58
CA TYR A 24 -10.27 8.55 3.12
C TYR A 24 -8.78 8.91 2.97
N ASN A 25 -8.48 10.02 2.29
CA ASN A 25 -7.12 10.48 2.09
C ASN A 25 -6.47 10.91 3.41
N GLU A 26 -7.19 11.57 4.32
CA GLU A 26 -6.68 11.93 5.64
C GLU A 26 -6.31 10.68 6.45
N TYR A 27 -7.13 9.64 6.38
CA TYR A 27 -6.85 8.38 7.06
C TYR A 27 -5.63 7.66 6.47
N ILE A 28 -5.53 7.56 5.14
CA ILE A 28 -4.36 6.97 4.47
C ILE A 28 -3.10 7.75 4.81
N TYR A 29 -3.16 9.08 4.73
CA TYR A 29 -2.04 9.92 5.11
C TYR A 29 -1.52 9.59 6.51
N GLY A 30 -2.40 9.55 7.50
CA GLY A 30 -2.01 9.30 8.88
C GLY A 30 -1.63 7.84 9.17
N SER A 31 -2.31 6.86 8.55
CA SER A 31 -2.05 5.44 8.82
C SER A 31 -0.88 4.85 8.01
N ALA A 32 -0.56 5.42 6.84
CA ALA A 32 0.40 4.83 5.92
C ALA A 32 1.45 5.82 5.38
N ASP A 33 1.04 6.99 4.84
CA ASP A 33 1.97 7.92 4.20
C ASP A 33 3.01 8.45 5.18
N VAL A 34 2.57 8.85 6.38
CA VAL A 34 3.50 9.32 7.42
C VAL A 34 4.45 8.23 7.91
N VAL A 35 4.04 6.95 7.83
CA VAL A 35 4.92 5.82 8.13
C VAL A 35 6.01 5.71 7.05
N GLY A 36 5.63 5.81 5.78
CA GLY A 36 6.57 5.89 4.66
C GLY A 36 7.57 7.03 4.83
N LEU A 37 7.08 8.22 5.23
CA LEU A 37 7.92 9.39 5.49
C LEU A 37 8.86 9.21 6.69
N MET A 38 8.41 8.56 7.76
CA MET A 38 9.27 8.25 8.91
C MET A 38 10.36 7.25 8.54
N CYS A 39 10.00 6.20 7.80
CA CYS A 39 10.98 5.24 7.26
C CYS A 39 11.98 5.92 6.33
N LEU A 40 11.51 6.78 5.42
CA LEU A 40 12.37 7.52 4.51
C LEU A 40 13.41 8.35 5.26
N LYS A 41 13.01 9.04 6.35
CA LYS A 41 13.94 9.86 7.15
C LYS A 41 15.11 9.03 7.70
N VAL A 42 14.82 7.78 8.09
CA VAL A 42 15.86 6.82 8.53
C VAL A 42 16.70 6.36 7.34
N PHE A 43 16.07 6.01 6.22
CA PHE A 43 16.77 5.46 5.04
C PHE A 43 17.74 6.45 4.39
N VAL A 44 17.47 7.74 4.49
CA VAL A 44 18.36 8.79 3.97
C VAL A 44 19.30 9.37 5.04
N ASP A 45 19.39 8.71 6.22
CA ASP A 45 20.26 9.13 7.34
C ASP A 45 20.09 10.62 7.73
N GLY A 46 18.86 11.07 7.71
CA GLY A 46 18.53 12.46 8.05
C GLY A 46 18.86 13.51 6.98
N ASP A 47 19.37 13.12 5.81
CA ASP A 47 19.64 14.05 4.69
C ASP A 47 18.34 14.74 4.23
N ASP A 48 18.20 16.03 4.54
CA ASP A 48 17.00 16.81 4.22
C ASP A 48 16.80 16.99 2.70
N LYS A 49 17.87 17.06 1.92
CA LYS A 49 17.77 17.22 0.46
C LYS A 49 17.20 15.93 -0.17
N LYS A 50 17.76 14.79 0.16
CA LYS A 50 17.25 13.47 -0.30
C LYS A 50 15.84 13.20 0.20
N TYR A 51 15.57 13.56 1.47
CA TYR A 51 14.22 13.44 2.03
C TYR A 51 13.20 14.24 1.21
N ASN A 52 13.49 15.52 0.92
CA ASN A 52 12.58 16.37 0.15
C ASN A 52 12.43 15.90 -1.31
N GLU A 53 13.47 15.30 -1.90
CA GLU A 53 13.40 14.71 -3.24
C GLU A 53 12.49 13.48 -3.29
N LEU A 54 12.50 12.64 -2.25
CA LEU A 54 11.88 11.32 -2.27
C LEU A 54 10.55 11.23 -1.49
N LYS A 55 10.16 12.28 -0.76
CA LYS A 55 9.00 12.24 0.14
C LYS A 55 7.68 11.90 -0.56
N ASP A 56 7.45 12.45 -1.77
CA ASP A 56 6.20 12.20 -2.50
C ASP A 56 6.11 10.74 -2.95
N ALA A 57 7.22 10.17 -3.39
CA ALA A 57 7.28 8.76 -3.75
C ALA A 57 7.13 7.82 -2.53
N ALA A 58 7.65 8.23 -1.37
CA ALA A 58 7.48 7.46 -0.13
C ALA A 58 6.02 7.48 0.35
N MET A 59 5.34 8.61 0.24
CA MET A 59 3.89 8.74 0.52
C MET A 59 3.10 7.84 -0.42
N ARG A 60 3.33 7.93 -1.73
CA ARG A 60 2.65 7.09 -2.73
C ARG A 60 2.84 5.59 -2.47
N LEU A 61 4.05 5.18 -2.04
CA LEU A 61 4.30 3.78 -1.68
C LEU A 61 3.51 3.36 -0.43
N GLY A 62 3.44 4.23 0.58
CA GLY A 62 2.62 4.04 1.77
C GLY A 62 1.15 3.89 1.41
N SER A 63 0.60 4.84 0.64
CA SER A 63 -0.76 4.81 0.11
C SER A 63 -1.06 3.52 -0.63
N ALA A 64 -0.18 3.11 -1.57
CA ALA A 64 -0.37 1.89 -2.34
C ALA A 64 -0.46 0.64 -1.44
N PHE A 65 0.44 0.53 -0.45
CA PHE A 65 0.40 -0.60 0.50
C PHE A 65 -0.90 -0.63 1.29
N GLN A 66 -1.35 0.52 1.77
CA GLN A 66 -2.57 0.61 2.57
C GLN A 66 -3.82 0.29 1.75
N LYS A 67 -3.92 0.83 0.54
CA LYS A 67 -5.04 0.54 -0.38
C LYS A 67 -5.10 -0.95 -0.76
N VAL A 68 -3.94 -1.59 -0.96
CA VAL A 68 -3.89 -3.06 -1.17
C VAL A 68 -4.37 -3.80 0.07
N ASN A 69 -4.02 -3.34 1.29
CA ASN A 69 -4.50 -3.95 2.52
C ASN A 69 -6.02 -3.82 2.62
N PHE A 70 -6.59 -2.64 2.37
CA PHE A 70 -8.05 -2.45 2.39
C PHE A 70 -8.75 -3.40 1.41
N LEU A 71 -8.23 -3.54 0.19
CA LEU A 71 -8.83 -4.43 -0.80
C LEU A 71 -8.66 -5.90 -0.42
N ARG A 72 -7.57 -6.28 0.22
CA ARG A 72 -7.31 -7.66 0.68
C ARG A 72 -8.17 -8.06 1.87
N ASP A 73 -8.33 -7.14 2.81
CA ASP A 73 -8.96 -7.40 4.11
C ASP A 73 -10.46 -7.01 4.13
N LEU A 74 -11.04 -6.69 2.96
CA LEU A 74 -12.38 -6.18 2.77
C LEU A 74 -13.44 -6.98 3.52
N LYS A 75 -13.36 -8.33 3.47
CA LYS A 75 -14.24 -9.22 4.22
C LYS A 75 -14.09 -9.04 5.72
N ASP A 76 -12.86 -9.19 6.20
CA ASP A 76 -12.58 -9.18 7.64
C ASP A 76 -12.94 -7.80 8.24
N ASP A 77 -12.63 -6.71 7.52
CA ASP A 77 -12.94 -5.35 7.94
C ASP A 77 -14.45 -5.08 7.98
N PHE A 78 -15.21 -5.60 7.01
CA PHE A 78 -16.65 -5.44 6.99
C PHE A 78 -17.36 -6.33 8.01
N GLU A 79 -17.05 -7.63 8.05
CA GLU A 79 -17.77 -8.58 8.92
C GLU A 79 -17.41 -8.43 10.41
N LEU A 80 -16.11 -8.20 10.72
CA LEU A 80 -15.64 -8.18 12.11
C LEU A 80 -15.61 -6.78 12.72
N LEU A 81 -15.34 -5.75 11.91
CA LEU A 81 -15.14 -4.38 12.36
C LEU A 81 -16.25 -3.43 11.90
N ASN A 82 -17.18 -3.90 11.08
CA ASN A 82 -18.21 -3.07 10.42
C ASN A 82 -17.59 -1.82 9.76
N ARG A 83 -16.46 -2.00 9.08
CA ARG A 83 -15.63 -0.90 8.57
C ARG A 83 -15.60 -0.88 7.05
N SER A 84 -15.82 0.32 6.49
CA SER A 84 -15.73 0.60 5.07
C SER A 84 -14.78 1.76 4.82
N TYR A 85 -13.75 1.52 3.99
CA TYR A 85 -12.74 2.52 3.68
C TYR A 85 -13.00 3.25 2.37
N PHE A 86 -13.50 2.55 1.34
CA PHE A 86 -13.65 3.14 0.01
C PHE A 86 -14.91 4.00 -0.07
N PRO A 87 -14.79 5.34 -0.27
CA PRO A 87 -15.94 6.21 -0.43
C PRO A 87 -16.78 5.83 -1.65
N ASN A 88 -18.09 5.89 -1.50
CA ASN A 88 -19.04 5.62 -2.58
C ASN A 88 -18.97 4.20 -3.18
N VAL A 89 -18.34 3.27 -2.51
CA VAL A 89 -18.29 1.86 -2.91
C VAL A 89 -19.18 1.05 -1.97
N ASP A 90 -20.22 0.43 -2.54
CA ASP A 90 -21.00 -0.54 -1.79
C ASP A 90 -20.21 -1.84 -1.68
N LEU A 91 -19.73 -2.13 -0.47
CA LEU A 91 -18.94 -3.33 -0.20
C LEU A 91 -19.77 -4.61 -0.19
N THR A 92 -21.09 -4.50 -0.09
CA THR A 92 -22.00 -5.67 -0.22
C THR A 92 -22.14 -6.11 -1.67
N SER A 93 -21.78 -5.23 -2.61
CA SER A 93 -21.90 -5.45 -4.05
C SER A 93 -20.77 -4.78 -4.84
N LEU A 94 -19.50 -5.06 -4.46
CA LEU A 94 -18.35 -4.51 -5.20
C LEU A 94 -18.41 -4.90 -6.67
N ASP A 95 -18.82 -3.96 -7.51
CA ASP A 95 -18.88 -4.19 -8.94
C ASP A 95 -17.49 -4.19 -9.61
N THR A 96 -17.41 -4.76 -10.81
CA THR A 96 -16.15 -4.89 -11.54
C THR A 96 -15.55 -3.53 -11.93
N ALA A 97 -16.37 -2.52 -12.22
CA ALA A 97 -15.89 -1.21 -12.64
C ALA A 97 -15.26 -0.46 -11.45
N SER A 98 -15.94 -0.44 -10.30
CA SER A 98 -15.41 0.14 -9.06
C SER A 98 -14.11 -0.53 -8.62
N LYS A 99 -14.06 -1.86 -8.68
CA LYS A 99 -12.83 -2.62 -8.42
C LYS A 99 -11.69 -2.22 -9.35
N GLN A 100 -11.96 -2.07 -10.65
CA GLN A 100 -10.93 -1.69 -11.62
C GLN A 100 -10.39 -0.29 -11.37
N LEU A 101 -11.25 0.68 -11.00
CA LEU A 101 -10.82 2.03 -10.64
C LEU A 101 -9.89 2.03 -9.43
N ILE A 102 -10.23 1.27 -8.38
CA ILE A 102 -9.38 1.13 -7.19
C ILE A 102 -8.02 0.52 -7.57
N ILE A 103 -8.02 -0.54 -8.39
CA ILE A 103 -6.79 -1.20 -8.83
C ILE A 103 -5.92 -0.25 -9.63
N GLN A 104 -6.51 0.53 -10.55
CA GLN A 104 -5.77 1.50 -11.36
C GLN A 104 -5.13 2.58 -10.49
N GLU A 105 -5.86 3.13 -9.54
CA GLU A 105 -5.33 4.10 -8.57
C GLU A 105 -4.11 3.54 -7.81
N ILE A 106 -4.18 2.28 -7.37
CA ILE A 106 -3.07 1.62 -6.68
C ILE A 106 -1.88 1.37 -7.62
N GLU A 107 -2.14 1.00 -8.87
CA GLU A 107 -1.08 0.79 -9.87
C GLU A 107 -0.35 2.11 -10.17
N ASP A 108 -1.06 3.21 -10.31
CA ASP A 108 -0.48 4.54 -10.53
C ASP A 108 0.40 4.97 -9.35
N ASP A 109 -0.03 4.72 -8.12
CA ASP A 109 0.77 4.97 -6.91
C ASP A 109 2.05 4.12 -6.89
N PHE A 110 1.95 2.83 -7.24
CA PHE A 110 3.12 1.95 -7.32
C PHE A 110 4.10 2.37 -8.41
N ASP A 111 3.60 2.73 -9.59
CA ASP A 111 4.44 3.10 -10.72
C ASP A 111 5.16 4.42 -10.43
N TYR A 112 4.48 5.39 -9.82
CA TYR A 112 5.12 6.61 -9.35
C TYR A 112 6.20 6.32 -8.30
N ALA A 113 5.86 5.55 -7.26
CA ALA A 113 6.79 5.21 -6.18
C ALA A 113 8.03 4.46 -6.70
N PHE A 114 7.86 3.57 -7.67
CA PHE A 114 8.98 2.85 -8.27
C PHE A 114 9.92 3.78 -9.05
N ASN A 115 9.37 4.55 -9.98
CA ASN A 115 10.14 5.36 -10.92
C ASN A 115 10.77 6.59 -10.24
N HIS A 116 10.10 7.20 -9.28
CA HIS A 116 10.53 8.44 -8.65
C HIS A 116 11.14 8.25 -7.25
N GLY A 117 10.99 7.07 -6.65
CA GLY A 117 11.46 6.77 -5.29
C GLY A 117 12.42 5.58 -5.23
N ILE A 118 11.93 4.35 -5.41
CA ILE A 118 12.67 3.12 -5.12
C ILE A 118 14.00 3.06 -5.86
N LEU A 119 14.03 3.46 -7.14
CA LEU A 119 15.26 3.47 -7.93
C LEU A 119 16.33 4.43 -7.40
N LYS A 120 15.93 5.48 -6.68
CA LYS A 120 16.80 6.54 -6.15
C LYS A 120 17.17 6.36 -4.68
N LEU A 121 16.59 5.36 -4.00
CA LEU A 121 16.93 5.07 -2.61
C LEU A 121 18.42 4.74 -2.43
N PRO A 122 19.01 5.06 -1.25
CA PRO A 122 20.31 4.54 -0.85
C PRO A 122 20.36 3.02 -0.96
N VAL A 123 21.53 2.49 -1.32
CA VAL A 123 21.72 1.05 -1.59
C VAL A 123 21.36 0.18 -0.39
N GLU A 124 21.60 0.69 0.82
CA GLU A 124 21.34 0.00 2.10
C GLU A 124 19.84 -0.25 2.31
N ALA A 125 18.98 0.67 1.88
CA ALA A 125 17.53 0.57 2.04
C ALA A 125 16.82 -0.01 0.80
N LYS A 126 17.41 0.17 -0.39
CA LYS A 126 16.79 -0.13 -1.68
C LYS A 126 16.25 -1.56 -1.77
N PHE A 127 17.05 -2.55 -1.39
CA PHE A 127 16.63 -3.94 -1.53
C PHE A 127 15.42 -4.29 -0.67
N GLY A 128 15.39 -3.85 0.59
CA GLY A 128 14.27 -4.10 1.50
C GLY A 128 12.96 -3.48 0.99
N VAL A 129 13.03 -2.20 0.57
CA VAL A 129 11.86 -1.48 0.03
C VAL A 129 11.41 -2.11 -1.29
N TYR A 130 12.33 -2.47 -2.18
CA TYR A 130 12.02 -3.16 -3.43
C TYR A 130 11.35 -4.52 -3.19
N MET A 131 11.79 -5.28 -2.18
CA MET A 131 11.15 -6.54 -1.80
C MET A 131 9.70 -6.35 -1.36
N ALA A 132 9.44 -5.36 -0.50
CA ALA A 132 8.08 -5.03 -0.07
C ALA A 132 7.22 -4.62 -1.29
N TYR A 133 7.73 -3.72 -2.14
CA TYR A 133 7.08 -3.33 -3.38
C TYR A 133 6.72 -4.55 -4.25
N ARG A 134 7.66 -5.46 -4.49
CA ARG A 134 7.44 -6.67 -5.30
C ARG A 134 6.37 -7.59 -4.70
N TYR A 135 6.35 -7.73 -3.40
CA TYR A 135 5.35 -8.52 -2.69
C TYR A 135 3.95 -7.91 -2.87
N TYR A 136 3.80 -6.62 -2.62
CA TYR A 136 2.52 -5.94 -2.74
C TYR A 136 2.03 -5.83 -4.19
N ARG A 137 2.90 -5.60 -5.15
CA ARG A 137 2.56 -5.69 -6.60
C ARG A 137 2.05 -7.08 -6.99
N ARG A 138 2.66 -8.14 -6.43
CA ARG A 138 2.19 -9.51 -6.67
C ARG A 138 0.84 -9.77 -6.02
N LEU A 139 0.60 -9.24 -4.83
CA LEU A 139 -0.68 -9.33 -4.13
C LEU A 139 -1.76 -8.58 -4.90
N LEU A 140 -1.50 -7.35 -5.34
CA LEU A 140 -2.41 -6.57 -6.17
C LEU A 140 -2.77 -7.31 -7.46
N LYS A 141 -1.78 -7.88 -8.16
CA LYS A 141 -2.03 -8.69 -9.36
C LYS A 141 -2.94 -9.89 -9.07
N LYS A 142 -2.80 -10.52 -7.93
CA LYS A 142 -3.71 -11.61 -7.54
C LYS A 142 -5.11 -11.09 -7.25
N LEU A 143 -5.24 -10.00 -6.50
CA LEU A 143 -6.53 -9.33 -6.24
C LEU A 143 -7.22 -8.89 -7.52
N SER A 144 -6.48 -8.37 -8.49
CA SER A 144 -7.00 -7.99 -9.80
C SER A 144 -7.60 -9.18 -10.57
N SER A 145 -6.98 -10.37 -10.47
CA SER A 145 -7.40 -11.57 -11.22
C SER A 145 -8.55 -12.33 -10.58
N VAL A 146 -8.87 -12.08 -9.31
CA VAL A 146 -9.96 -12.72 -8.57
C VAL A 146 -11.28 -11.99 -8.88
N PRO A 147 -12.42 -12.67 -9.07
CA PRO A 147 -13.73 -12.00 -9.18
C PRO A 147 -14.05 -11.13 -7.97
N SER A 148 -14.79 -10.03 -8.18
CA SER A 148 -15.17 -9.13 -7.08
C SER A 148 -15.91 -9.86 -5.95
N SER A 149 -16.81 -10.78 -6.31
CA SER A 149 -17.54 -11.61 -5.34
C SER A 149 -16.62 -12.45 -4.44
N GLU A 150 -15.52 -12.99 -4.99
CA GLU A 150 -14.58 -13.80 -4.21
C GLU A 150 -13.74 -12.93 -3.22
N ILE A 151 -13.45 -11.67 -3.58
CA ILE A 151 -12.73 -10.74 -2.67
C ILE A 151 -13.58 -10.45 -1.43
N ILE A 152 -14.89 -10.34 -1.58
CA ILE A 152 -15.83 -10.11 -0.47
C ILE A 152 -15.96 -11.37 0.41
N GLU A 153 -15.77 -12.55 -0.16
CA GLU A 153 -15.97 -13.82 0.55
C GLU A 153 -14.69 -14.38 1.18
N THR A 154 -13.52 -14.09 0.60
CA THR A 154 -12.26 -14.73 1.02
C THR A 154 -11.09 -13.76 1.07
N ARG A 155 -10.26 -13.89 2.10
CA ARG A 155 -9.00 -13.14 2.20
C ARG A 155 -7.95 -13.68 1.24
N VAL A 156 -7.61 -12.90 0.22
CA VAL A 156 -6.59 -13.26 -0.78
C VAL A 156 -5.18 -13.22 -0.17
N ARG A 157 -4.40 -14.28 -0.35
CA ARG A 157 -3.05 -14.42 0.20
C ARG A 157 -2.05 -14.88 -0.85
N ILE A 158 -0.79 -14.48 -0.70
CA ILE A 158 0.34 -15.04 -1.43
C ILE A 158 0.86 -16.27 -0.67
N SER A 159 1.01 -17.41 -1.36
CA SER A 159 1.55 -18.64 -0.77
C SER A 159 3.03 -18.50 -0.39
N ASP A 160 3.48 -19.24 0.63
CA ASP A 160 4.87 -19.17 1.09
C ASP A 160 5.90 -19.57 0.01
N PRO A 161 5.69 -20.60 -0.82
CA PRO A 161 6.58 -20.87 -1.93
C PRO A 161 6.72 -19.69 -2.91
N MET A 162 5.63 -18.95 -3.15
CA MET A 162 5.66 -17.75 -3.99
C MET A 162 6.43 -16.61 -3.35
N LYS A 163 6.34 -16.42 -2.03
CA LYS A 163 7.12 -15.42 -1.30
C LYS A 163 8.62 -15.71 -1.41
N ILE A 164 9.02 -16.98 -1.23
CA ILE A 164 10.41 -17.43 -1.39
C ILE A 164 10.92 -17.20 -2.81
N ASN A 165 10.10 -17.53 -3.82
CA ASN A 165 10.45 -17.29 -5.23
C ASN A 165 10.63 -15.78 -5.51
N LEU A 166 9.73 -14.93 -4.98
CA LEU A 166 9.85 -13.49 -5.11
C LEU A 166 11.15 -12.97 -4.49
N LEU A 167 11.50 -13.46 -3.29
CA LEU A 167 12.75 -13.11 -2.61
C LEU A 167 13.97 -13.49 -3.47
N ALA A 168 14.06 -14.73 -3.90
CA ALA A 168 15.19 -15.22 -4.69
C ALA A 168 15.36 -14.43 -5.99
N ARG A 169 14.27 -14.25 -6.77
CA ARG A 169 14.30 -13.49 -8.03
C ARG A 169 14.64 -12.01 -7.83
N SER A 170 14.16 -11.41 -6.75
CA SER A 170 14.45 -10.01 -6.44
C SER A 170 15.90 -9.82 -6.01
N TYR A 171 16.42 -10.77 -5.24
CA TYR A 171 17.84 -10.78 -4.85
C TYR A 171 18.78 -10.87 -6.06
N VAL A 172 18.48 -11.79 -6.99
CA VAL A 172 19.26 -11.91 -8.23
C VAL A 172 19.24 -10.61 -9.03
N LYS A 173 18.07 -10.02 -9.23
CA LYS A 173 17.94 -8.72 -9.94
C LYS A 173 18.75 -7.60 -9.26
N TYR A 174 18.66 -7.53 -7.93
CA TYR A 174 19.41 -6.56 -7.16
C TYR A 174 20.94 -6.76 -7.32
N LYS A 175 21.43 -7.98 -7.20
CA LYS A 175 22.87 -8.29 -7.37
C LYS A 175 23.39 -8.03 -8.78
N LEU A 176 22.53 -8.13 -9.80
CA LEU A 176 22.86 -7.84 -11.19
C LEU A 176 22.66 -6.35 -11.56
N ASN A 177 22.41 -5.46 -10.58
CA ASN A 177 22.13 -4.05 -10.81
C ASN A 177 21.00 -3.80 -11.83
N MET A 178 19.96 -4.64 -11.79
CA MET A 178 18.78 -4.53 -12.65
C MET A 178 17.62 -3.74 -11.98
N ILE A 179 17.92 -3.10 -10.84
CA ILE A 179 17.02 -2.24 -10.07
C ILE A 179 17.81 -1.11 -9.40
#